data_29f2bf21d17da0e855fa8939e006305e
#
_entry.id   29f2bf21d17da0e855fa8939e006305e
#
_cell.length_a   1.000
_cell.length_b   1.000
_cell.length_c   1.000
_cell.angle_alpha   90.00
_cell.angle_beta   90.00
_cell.angle_gamma   90.00
#
_symmetry.space_group_name_H-M   'P 1'
#
loop_
_entity.id
_entity.type
_entity.pdbx_description
1 polymer ?
#
loop_
_entity_poly.entity_id
_entity_poly.type
_entity_poly.pdbx_seq_one_letter_code
_entity_poly.pdbx_strand_id
1 'polypeptide(L)'
;MFKNLFSNNKIQVEFTDHNTGKLIAASALKPEQLPQSFELNTTITLAGAEWSVVEADPVHSKDFIKAGWLKLKLQKIGQFDPGNILFTLPTISNEFPIIADTALFDSFRTNFHEDDWRQREFLNRSSLPVVKAEINGIKEIWENHNKKVDGNFNAFTKVHVRKSIGLPGLNIDFKKLQTLLAVTQAGSAFIDRQGFLENGFSFETGNTTYAGVVLNGVVTELCILTFKENTIKEIAAINRTFNVIHVDWYNGHIIDDHDQ
;
A
#
# COMPACT_ATOMS: atom_id res chain seq x y z
N MET A 1 64.31 -25.56 -13.93
CA MET A 1 63.33 -25.86 -12.87
C MET A 1 62.19 -24.87 -13.04
N PHE A 2 61.21 -25.17 -13.90
CA PHE A 2 60.03 -24.34 -14.14
C PHE A 2 58.97 -24.71 -13.12
N LYS A 3 58.87 -23.92 -12.03
CA LYS A 3 57.76 -24.04 -11.05
C LYS A 3 56.49 -23.53 -11.68
N ASN A 4 55.54 -24.41 -11.74
CA ASN A 4 54.09 -24.25 -11.97
C ASN A 4 53.58 -22.83 -12.04
N LEU A 5 53.26 -22.37 -13.26
CA LEU A 5 52.59 -21.10 -13.59
C LEU A 5 51.09 -21.28 -13.80
N PHE A 6 50.48 -22.25 -13.16
CA PHE A 6 49.01 -22.41 -13.12
C PHE A 6 48.56 -22.32 -11.66
N SER A 7 48.59 -21.12 -11.09
CA SER A 7 47.80 -20.87 -9.90
C SER A 7 46.34 -20.99 -10.29
N ASN A 8 45.67 -21.98 -9.77
CA ASN A 8 44.25 -22.19 -9.91
C ASN A 8 43.57 -21.04 -9.12
N ASN A 9 43.37 -19.90 -9.81
CA ASN A 9 42.86 -18.65 -9.22
C ASN A 9 41.35 -18.75 -8.98
N LYS A 10 40.94 -19.85 -8.31
CA LYS A 10 39.55 -20.08 -7.96
C LYS A 10 39.31 -19.70 -6.49
N ILE A 11 38.21 -19.03 -6.25
CA ILE A 11 37.69 -18.65 -4.95
C ILE A 11 36.77 -19.76 -4.45
N GLN A 12 36.99 -20.24 -3.25
CA GLN A 12 36.08 -21.19 -2.61
C GLN A 12 34.87 -20.42 -2.08
N VAL A 13 33.68 -20.70 -2.61
CA VAL A 13 32.45 -20.03 -2.23
C VAL A 13 31.57 -21.02 -1.47
N GLU A 14 31.18 -20.64 -0.24
CA GLU A 14 30.23 -21.37 0.58
C GLU A 14 28.91 -20.61 0.60
N PHE A 15 27.81 -21.32 0.34
CA PHE A 15 26.45 -20.81 0.37
C PHE A 15 25.70 -21.42 1.53
N THR A 16 25.28 -20.61 2.51
CA THR A 16 24.57 -21.06 3.71
C THR A 16 23.17 -20.43 3.77
N ASP A 17 22.21 -21.19 4.23
CA ASP A 17 20.85 -20.66 4.48
C ASP A 17 20.87 -19.74 5.72
N HIS A 18 20.41 -18.51 5.54
CA HIS A 18 20.41 -17.50 6.62
C HIS A 18 19.56 -17.90 7.81
N ASN A 19 18.41 -18.54 7.59
CA ASN A 19 17.46 -18.87 8.65
C ASN A 19 17.88 -20.13 9.43
N THR A 20 18.48 -21.09 8.76
CA THR A 20 18.82 -22.39 9.37
C THR A 20 20.30 -22.59 9.65
N GLY A 21 21.17 -21.75 9.08
CA GLY A 21 22.63 -21.90 9.15
C GLY A 21 23.18 -23.12 8.38
N LYS A 22 22.34 -23.86 7.65
CA LYS A 22 22.77 -25.05 6.92
C LYS A 22 23.49 -24.68 5.65
N LEU A 23 24.53 -25.45 5.31
CA LEU A 23 25.21 -25.36 4.02
C LEU A 23 24.24 -25.81 2.90
N ILE A 24 24.01 -24.92 1.92
CA ILE A 24 23.21 -25.20 0.73
C ILE A 24 24.09 -25.80 -0.35
N ALA A 25 25.25 -25.19 -0.60
CA ALA A 25 26.22 -25.61 -1.60
C ALA A 25 27.60 -25.03 -1.31
N ALA A 26 28.61 -25.63 -1.95
CA ALA A 26 29.95 -25.05 -2.05
C ALA A 26 30.45 -25.18 -3.48
N SER A 27 31.18 -24.17 -3.95
CA SER A 27 31.69 -24.16 -5.33
C SER A 27 33.03 -23.42 -5.40
N ALA A 28 33.87 -23.83 -6.37
CA ALA A 28 35.13 -23.14 -6.67
C ALA A 28 34.94 -22.31 -7.96
N LEU A 29 34.71 -21.01 -7.80
CA LEU A 29 34.40 -20.06 -8.88
C LEU A 29 35.64 -19.22 -9.26
N LYS A 30 35.72 -18.84 -10.54
CA LYS A 30 36.72 -17.87 -10.97
C LYS A 30 36.29 -16.45 -10.55
N PRO A 31 37.25 -15.51 -10.32
CA PRO A 31 36.92 -14.14 -10.00
C PRO A 31 35.96 -13.46 -10.97
N GLU A 32 36.07 -13.79 -12.26
CA GLU A 32 35.25 -13.21 -13.33
C GLU A 32 33.78 -13.70 -13.28
N GLN A 33 33.50 -14.74 -12.53
CA GLN A 33 32.15 -15.30 -12.33
C GLN A 33 31.44 -14.68 -11.12
N LEU A 34 32.13 -13.84 -10.37
CA LEU A 34 31.62 -13.19 -9.18
C LEU A 34 31.48 -11.68 -9.40
N PRO A 35 30.49 -11.00 -8.80
CA PRO A 35 30.37 -9.55 -8.90
C PRO A 35 31.53 -8.84 -8.19
N GLN A 36 31.70 -7.56 -8.46
CA GLN A 36 32.74 -6.76 -7.82
C GLN A 36 32.45 -6.49 -6.33
N SER A 37 31.18 -6.51 -5.95
CA SER A 37 30.77 -6.46 -4.53
C SER A 37 29.43 -7.18 -4.36
N PHE A 38 29.19 -7.66 -3.15
CA PHE A 38 27.91 -8.20 -2.70
C PHE A 38 27.26 -7.18 -1.75
N GLU A 39 26.89 -6.02 -2.30
CA GLU A 39 26.09 -5.06 -1.57
C GLU A 39 24.63 -5.47 -1.53
N LEU A 40 23.83 -4.78 -0.73
CA LEU A 40 22.42 -5.08 -0.51
C LEU A 40 21.64 -5.30 -1.82
N ASN A 41 20.76 -6.31 -1.85
CA ASN A 41 19.86 -6.72 -2.95
C ASN A 41 20.48 -7.55 -4.09
N THR A 42 21.62 -8.19 -3.86
CA THR A 42 22.13 -9.16 -4.84
C THR A 42 21.27 -10.43 -4.84
N THR A 43 20.71 -10.78 -5.99
CA THR A 43 19.97 -12.05 -6.19
C THR A 43 20.85 -13.04 -6.95
N ILE A 44 20.83 -14.30 -6.54
CA ILE A 44 21.52 -15.40 -7.21
C ILE A 44 20.59 -16.60 -7.45
N THR A 45 20.77 -17.31 -8.54
CA THR A 45 20.07 -18.57 -8.79
C THR A 45 20.96 -19.73 -8.36
N LEU A 46 20.50 -20.54 -7.41
CA LEU A 46 21.24 -21.69 -6.88
C LEU A 46 20.30 -22.88 -6.69
N ALA A 47 20.70 -24.05 -7.20
CA ALA A 47 19.93 -25.30 -7.11
C ALA A 47 18.46 -25.17 -7.61
N GLY A 48 18.24 -24.37 -8.66
CA GLY A 48 16.92 -24.17 -9.26
C GLY A 48 15.99 -23.24 -8.48
N ALA A 49 16.49 -22.54 -7.47
CA ALA A 49 15.75 -21.55 -6.70
C ALA A 49 16.47 -20.18 -6.73
N GLU A 50 15.71 -19.12 -6.54
CA GLU A 50 16.25 -17.76 -6.36
C GLU A 50 16.51 -17.47 -4.89
N TRP A 51 17.64 -16.83 -4.64
CA TRP A 51 18.12 -16.50 -3.30
C TRP A 51 18.60 -15.06 -3.26
N SER A 52 18.24 -14.33 -2.23
CA SER A 52 18.80 -13.01 -1.90
C SER A 52 20.03 -13.19 -1.03
N VAL A 53 21.10 -12.49 -1.35
CA VAL A 53 22.29 -12.42 -0.49
C VAL A 53 22.00 -11.46 0.66
N VAL A 54 21.97 -12.02 1.89
CA VAL A 54 21.72 -11.25 3.12
C VAL A 54 23.04 -10.78 3.73
N GLU A 55 24.08 -11.59 3.64
CA GLU A 55 25.39 -11.30 4.17
C GLU A 55 26.46 -11.92 3.27
N ALA A 56 27.54 -11.20 3.06
CA ALA A 56 28.71 -11.67 2.33
C ALA A 56 29.97 -11.35 3.14
N ASP A 57 30.87 -12.32 3.23
CA ASP A 57 32.14 -12.17 3.87
C ASP A 57 33.22 -12.87 3.03
N PRO A 58 34.25 -12.14 2.52
CA PRO A 58 34.32 -10.66 2.40
C PRO A 58 33.31 -10.09 1.40
N VAL A 59 32.94 -8.80 1.53
CA VAL A 59 31.95 -8.13 0.66
C VAL A 59 32.52 -7.75 -0.70
N HIS A 60 33.77 -7.28 -0.77
CA HIS A 60 34.37 -6.72 -1.98
C HIS A 60 35.33 -7.69 -2.68
N SER A 61 35.34 -7.63 -4.02
CA SER A 61 36.12 -8.54 -4.87
C SER A 61 37.61 -8.56 -4.55
N LYS A 62 38.22 -7.39 -4.29
CA LYS A 62 39.63 -7.32 -3.90
C LYS A 62 39.95 -8.14 -2.65
N ASP A 63 39.00 -8.23 -1.72
CA ASP A 63 39.21 -8.88 -0.43
C ASP A 63 38.98 -10.39 -0.54
N PHE A 64 37.91 -10.87 -1.21
CA PHE A 64 37.70 -12.29 -1.39
C PHE A 64 38.66 -12.93 -2.41
N ILE A 65 39.17 -12.18 -3.39
CA ILE A 65 40.25 -12.66 -4.27
C ILE A 65 41.54 -12.85 -3.46
N LYS A 66 41.86 -11.89 -2.60
CA LYS A 66 43.04 -11.97 -1.74
C LYS A 66 42.90 -13.10 -0.70
N ALA A 67 41.72 -13.27 -0.14
CA ALA A 67 41.42 -14.32 0.86
C ALA A 67 41.39 -15.71 0.24
N GLY A 68 41.02 -15.84 -1.04
CA GLY A 68 40.80 -17.12 -1.72
C GLY A 68 39.49 -17.82 -1.33
N TRP A 69 38.64 -17.16 -0.56
CA TRP A 69 37.35 -17.68 -0.12
C TRP A 69 36.30 -16.57 -0.01
N LEU A 70 35.02 -17.00 -0.04
CA LEU A 70 33.84 -16.14 0.10
C LEU A 70 32.73 -16.93 0.77
N LYS A 71 32.10 -16.39 1.80
CA LYS A 71 30.93 -16.96 2.45
C LYS A 71 29.72 -16.07 2.17
N LEU A 72 28.64 -16.69 1.69
CA LEU A 72 27.37 -16.03 1.41
C LEU A 72 26.28 -16.63 2.30
N LYS A 73 25.61 -15.80 3.07
CA LYS A 73 24.37 -16.19 3.74
C LYS A 73 23.20 -15.78 2.83
N LEU A 74 22.38 -16.75 2.50
CA LEU A 74 21.31 -16.64 1.52
C LEU A 74 19.96 -16.80 2.19
N GLN A 75 19.03 -15.94 1.83
CA GLN A 75 17.61 -16.11 2.14
C GLN A 75 16.87 -16.53 0.88
N LYS A 76 16.18 -17.67 0.94
CA LYS A 76 15.40 -18.14 -0.20
C LYS A 76 14.32 -17.12 -0.52
N ILE A 77 14.28 -16.67 -1.76
CA ILE A 77 13.18 -15.85 -2.26
C ILE A 77 12.00 -16.81 -2.44
N GLY A 78 10.99 -16.63 -1.60
CA GLY A 78 9.77 -17.42 -1.72
C GLY A 78 9.09 -17.09 -3.03
N GLN A 79 8.94 -18.05 -3.91
CA GLN A 79 7.95 -17.97 -4.97
C GLN A 79 6.60 -18.12 -4.27
N PHE A 80 5.91 -17.00 -4.04
CA PHE A 80 4.52 -17.06 -3.61
C PHE A 80 3.72 -17.59 -4.80
N ASP A 81 2.99 -18.68 -4.56
CA ASP A 81 1.94 -19.10 -5.49
C ASP A 81 0.89 -17.96 -5.50
N PRO A 82 0.66 -17.29 -6.64
CA PRO A 82 -0.34 -16.24 -6.72
C PRO A 82 -1.73 -16.69 -6.24
N GLY A 83 -2.02 -18.00 -6.34
CA GLY A 83 -3.26 -18.59 -5.84
C GLY A 83 -3.39 -18.60 -4.30
N ASN A 84 -2.29 -18.38 -3.58
CA ASN A 84 -2.26 -18.31 -2.12
C ASN A 84 -2.20 -16.89 -1.56
N ILE A 85 -2.18 -15.88 -2.43
CA ILE A 85 -2.24 -14.48 -2.00
C ILE A 85 -3.65 -14.20 -1.49
N LEU A 86 -3.74 -13.64 -0.27
CA LEU A 86 -4.98 -13.17 0.32
C LEU A 86 -4.94 -11.66 0.44
N PHE A 87 -6.03 -11.03 0.04
CA PHE A 87 -6.23 -9.59 0.15
C PHE A 87 -6.99 -9.28 1.45
N THR A 88 -6.64 -8.18 2.09
CA THR A 88 -7.32 -7.70 3.30
C THR A 88 -8.56 -6.86 2.98
N LEU A 89 -8.66 -6.38 1.74
CA LEU A 89 -9.77 -5.58 1.24
C LEU A 89 -10.52 -6.32 0.12
N PRO A 90 -11.86 -6.25 0.07
CA PRO A 90 -12.65 -6.83 -1.01
C PRO A 90 -12.54 -6.00 -2.30
N THR A 91 -12.10 -4.75 -2.18
CA THR A 91 -12.00 -3.82 -3.30
C THR A 91 -10.88 -2.80 -3.12
N ILE A 92 -10.29 -2.41 -4.23
CA ILE A 92 -9.30 -1.32 -4.33
C ILE A 92 -9.72 -0.33 -5.40
N SER A 93 -9.29 0.92 -5.27
CA SER A 93 -9.43 1.91 -6.34
C SER A 93 -8.32 1.72 -7.38
N ASN A 94 -8.60 2.01 -8.64
CA ASN A 94 -7.56 2.18 -9.67
C ASN A 94 -7.02 3.62 -9.71
N GLU A 95 -7.50 4.50 -8.84
CA GLU A 95 -7.03 5.88 -8.70
C GLU A 95 -6.14 5.99 -7.48
N PHE A 96 -4.92 6.44 -7.69
CA PHE A 96 -3.96 6.67 -6.61
C PHE A 96 -3.99 8.14 -6.18
N PRO A 97 -3.73 8.42 -4.89
CA PRO A 97 -3.58 9.78 -4.40
C PRO A 97 -2.36 10.45 -5.04
N ILE A 98 -2.47 11.73 -5.36
CA ILE A 98 -1.32 12.52 -5.80
C ILE A 98 -0.58 13.02 -4.57
N ILE A 99 0.73 12.79 -4.52
CA ILE A 99 1.57 13.08 -3.36
C ILE A 99 2.38 14.36 -3.60
N ALA A 100 2.49 15.16 -2.56
CA ALA A 100 3.29 16.37 -2.51
C ALA A 100 4.29 16.33 -1.34
N ASP A 101 5.40 17.05 -1.50
CA ASP A 101 6.43 17.19 -0.46
C ASP A 101 6.03 18.17 0.65
N THR A 102 5.04 19.02 0.39
CA THR A 102 4.63 20.11 1.29
C THR A 102 3.20 19.96 1.80
N ALA A 103 3.01 20.29 3.07
CA ALA A 103 1.70 20.34 3.71
C ALA A 103 0.86 21.51 3.17
N LEU A 104 -0.47 21.31 3.11
CA LEU A 104 -1.41 22.41 2.82
C LEU A 104 -1.59 23.34 4.04
N PHE A 105 -1.53 22.77 5.24
CA PHE A 105 -1.64 23.48 6.53
C PHE A 105 -0.49 23.07 7.45
N ASP A 106 0.12 24.03 8.14
CA ASP A 106 1.26 23.81 9.03
C ASP A 106 0.85 23.38 10.46
N SER A 107 -0.43 23.42 10.79
CA SER A 107 -0.92 23.35 12.17
C SER A 107 -1.16 21.94 12.69
N PHE A 108 -1.60 21.02 11.86
CA PHE A 108 -2.02 19.67 12.24
C PHE A 108 -1.84 18.69 11.07
N ARG A 109 -1.59 17.43 11.39
CA ARG A 109 -1.41 16.37 10.40
C ARG A 109 -2.16 15.12 10.83
N THR A 110 -3.04 14.62 9.97
CA THR A 110 -3.64 13.29 10.11
C THR A 110 -2.90 12.31 9.25
N ASN A 111 -2.36 11.27 9.88
CA ASN A 111 -1.72 10.15 9.18
C ASN A 111 -2.74 9.04 8.93
N PHE A 112 -2.69 8.43 7.75
CA PHE A 112 -3.51 7.27 7.40
C PHE A 112 -2.81 6.42 6.34
N HIS A 113 -3.20 5.15 6.23
CA HIS A 113 -2.68 4.23 5.22
C HIS A 113 -3.32 4.52 3.85
N GLU A 114 -2.60 4.25 2.75
CA GLU A 114 -3.12 4.45 1.40
C GLU A 114 -4.40 3.66 1.13
N ASP A 115 -4.52 2.47 1.72
CA ASP A 115 -5.73 1.63 1.61
C ASP A 115 -6.98 2.27 2.23
N ASP A 116 -6.82 3.22 3.15
CA ASP A 116 -7.93 3.97 3.74
C ASP A 116 -8.42 5.10 2.84
N TRP A 117 -7.59 5.51 1.87
CA TRP A 117 -7.94 6.58 0.96
C TRP A 117 -9.16 6.19 0.11
N ARG A 118 -10.21 6.98 0.20
CA ARG A 118 -11.46 6.80 -0.53
C ARG A 118 -12.17 5.43 -0.34
N GLN A 119 -11.91 4.73 0.77
CA GLN A 119 -12.69 3.53 1.10
C GLN A 119 -14.11 3.88 1.60
N ARG A 120 -14.27 5.06 2.16
CA ARG A 120 -15.56 5.63 2.57
C ARG A 120 -15.61 7.05 2.07
N GLU A 121 -16.24 7.27 0.93
CA GLU A 121 -16.18 8.56 0.24
C GLU A 121 -17.56 9.13 -0.07
N PHE A 122 -17.57 10.44 -0.31
CA PHE A 122 -18.73 11.14 -0.83
C PHE A 122 -18.61 11.30 -2.33
N LEU A 123 -19.69 11.07 -3.03
CA LEU A 123 -19.78 11.17 -4.48
C LEU A 123 -21.01 11.99 -4.88
N ASN A 124 -20.95 12.61 -6.05
CA ASN A 124 -22.14 13.22 -6.64
C ASN A 124 -23.26 12.18 -6.76
N ARG A 125 -24.46 12.58 -6.43
CA ARG A 125 -25.66 11.75 -6.58
C ARG A 125 -25.84 11.24 -8.01
N SER A 126 -25.44 12.00 -9.02
CA SER A 126 -25.46 11.57 -10.43
C SER A 126 -24.63 10.32 -10.72
N SER A 127 -23.66 9.99 -9.85
CA SER A 127 -22.81 8.79 -9.98
C SER A 127 -23.51 7.53 -9.47
N LEU A 128 -24.69 7.62 -8.86
CA LEU A 128 -25.40 6.49 -8.25
C LEU A 128 -25.54 5.24 -9.14
N PRO A 129 -25.86 5.34 -10.44
CA PRO A 129 -25.93 4.15 -11.30
C PRO A 129 -24.59 3.42 -11.43
N VAL A 130 -23.50 4.15 -11.57
CA VAL A 130 -22.14 3.58 -11.66
C VAL A 130 -21.73 2.97 -10.31
N VAL A 131 -22.00 3.67 -9.22
CA VAL A 131 -21.74 3.19 -7.84
C VAL A 131 -22.46 1.87 -7.58
N LYS A 132 -23.74 1.76 -7.96
CA LYS A 132 -24.51 0.51 -7.82
C LYS A 132 -23.90 -0.65 -8.62
N ALA A 133 -23.37 -0.38 -9.82
CA ALA A 133 -22.71 -1.40 -10.62
C ALA A 133 -21.40 -1.89 -9.95
N GLU A 134 -20.57 -0.98 -9.44
CA GLU A 134 -19.34 -1.33 -8.73
C GLU A 134 -19.64 -2.12 -7.43
N ILE A 135 -20.66 -1.73 -6.68
CA ILE A 135 -21.09 -2.46 -5.46
C ILE A 135 -21.50 -3.90 -5.78
N ASN A 136 -22.13 -4.16 -6.93
CA ASN A 136 -22.45 -5.55 -7.32
C ASN A 136 -21.19 -6.39 -7.53
N GLY A 137 -20.12 -5.81 -8.10
CA GLY A 137 -18.82 -6.47 -8.19
C GLY A 137 -18.18 -6.76 -6.83
N ILE A 138 -18.34 -5.84 -5.87
CA ILE A 138 -17.85 -6.02 -4.50
C ILE A 138 -18.63 -7.12 -3.76
N LYS A 139 -19.94 -7.16 -3.92
CA LYS A 139 -20.79 -8.22 -3.35
C LYS A 139 -20.40 -9.60 -3.84
N GLU A 140 -20.07 -9.74 -5.12
CA GLU A 140 -19.55 -10.99 -5.68
C GLU A 140 -18.27 -11.44 -4.97
N ILE A 141 -17.34 -10.50 -4.65
CA ILE A 141 -16.13 -10.83 -3.88
C ILE A 141 -16.47 -11.31 -2.46
N TRP A 142 -17.39 -10.63 -1.78
CA TRP A 142 -17.85 -11.05 -0.45
C TRP A 142 -18.51 -12.43 -0.43
N GLU A 143 -19.33 -12.74 -1.42
CA GLU A 143 -20.08 -13.97 -1.50
C GLU A 143 -19.22 -15.17 -1.92
N ASN A 144 -18.33 -14.99 -2.90
CA ASN A 144 -17.64 -16.09 -3.56
C ASN A 144 -16.14 -16.19 -3.27
N HIS A 145 -15.52 -15.12 -2.72
CA HIS A 145 -14.06 -15.04 -2.56
C HIS A 145 -13.61 -14.67 -1.15
N ASN A 146 -14.53 -14.62 -0.17
CA ASN A 146 -14.24 -14.36 1.23
C ASN A 146 -13.81 -15.63 1.95
N LYS A 147 -12.75 -15.54 2.76
CA LYS A 147 -12.29 -16.58 3.69
C LYS A 147 -12.10 -15.98 5.08
N LYS A 148 -12.49 -16.72 6.11
CA LYS A 148 -12.14 -16.39 7.49
C LYS A 148 -10.72 -16.90 7.79
N VAL A 149 -9.86 -16.03 8.29
CA VAL A 149 -8.47 -16.36 8.70
C VAL A 149 -8.29 -15.95 10.15
N ASP A 150 -7.47 -16.70 10.88
CA ASP A 150 -7.04 -16.41 12.25
C ASP A 150 -8.11 -15.76 13.16
N GLY A 151 -9.16 -16.51 13.43
CA GLY A 151 -10.11 -16.21 14.50
C GLY A 151 -11.19 -15.18 14.19
N ASN A 152 -11.21 -14.48 13.05
CA ASN A 152 -12.38 -13.70 12.59
C ASN A 152 -12.07 -12.64 11.52
N PHE A 153 -10.82 -12.51 11.07
CA PHE A 153 -10.52 -11.58 9.99
C PHE A 153 -11.05 -12.09 8.65
N ASN A 154 -11.68 -11.20 7.88
CA ASN A 154 -12.01 -11.49 6.50
C ASN A 154 -10.76 -11.31 5.65
N ALA A 155 -10.49 -12.30 4.79
CA ALA A 155 -9.49 -12.21 3.75
C ALA A 155 -10.11 -12.68 2.43
N PHE A 156 -9.62 -12.18 1.32
CA PHE A 156 -10.24 -12.41 0.03
C PHE A 156 -9.25 -13.05 -0.93
N THR A 157 -9.69 -14.07 -1.66
CA THR A 157 -8.87 -14.73 -2.69
C THR A 157 -8.80 -13.93 -4.00
N LYS A 158 -9.70 -12.98 -4.16
CA LYS A 158 -9.74 -11.99 -5.24
C LYS A 158 -10.11 -10.62 -4.70
N VAL A 159 -9.83 -9.60 -5.47
CA VAL A 159 -10.19 -8.21 -5.18
C VAL A 159 -10.93 -7.61 -6.39
N HIS A 160 -11.96 -6.84 -6.13
CA HIS A 160 -12.62 -6.05 -7.17
C HIS A 160 -11.87 -4.74 -7.36
N VAL A 161 -11.37 -4.50 -8.57
CA VAL A 161 -10.75 -3.21 -8.92
C VAL A 161 -11.85 -2.28 -9.40
N ARG A 162 -12.19 -1.27 -8.58
CA ARG A 162 -13.21 -0.28 -8.94
C ARG A 162 -12.77 0.51 -10.16
N LYS A 163 -13.69 0.69 -11.11
CA LYS A 163 -13.48 1.64 -12.20
C LYS A 163 -13.47 3.07 -11.65
N SER A 164 -12.70 3.92 -12.30
CA SER A 164 -12.79 5.36 -12.05
C SER A 164 -14.22 5.83 -12.30
N ILE A 165 -14.83 6.45 -11.29
CA ILE A 165 -16.19 7.02 -11.41
C ILE A 165 -16.14 8.41 -12.06
N GLY A 166 -15.00 8.73 -12.64
CA GLY A 166 -14.59 10.06 -13.07
C GLY A 166 -14.07 10.87 -11.89
N LEU A 167 -13.50 12.02 -12.15
CA LEU A 167 -13.20 12.96 -11.05
C LEU A 167 -14.50 13.15 -10.29
N PRO A 168 -14.52 12.96 -8.97
CA PRO A 168 -15.75 12.93 -8.16
C PRO A 168 -16.61 14.17 -8.39
N GLY A 169 -16.00 15.22 -8.90
CA GLY A 169 -16.69 16.44 -9.25
C GLY A 169 -17.47 17.02 -8.07
N LEU A 170 -17.03 16.75 -6.83
CA LEU A 170 -17.63 17.40 -5.68
C LEU A 170 -17.43 18.91 -5.85
N ASN A 171 -18.49 19.64 -5.64
CA ASN A 171 -18.48 21.10 -5.69
C ASN A 171 -18.95 21.62 -4.33
N ILE A 172 -18.19 21.29 -3.29
CA ILE A 172 -18.51 21.63 -1.89
C ILE A 172 -17.67 22.82 -1.47
N ASP A 173 -18.31 23.90 -1.04
CA ASP A 173 -17.60 25.04 -0.43
C ASP A 173 -16.90 24.59 0.86
N PHE A 174 -15.59 24.79 0.92
CA PHE A 174 -14.75 24.33 2.03
C PHE A 174 -15.14 24.93 3.37
N LYS A 175 -15.43 26.24 3.42
CA LYS A 175 -15.81 26.92 4.65
C LYS A 175 -17.21 26.50 5.12
N LYS A 176 -18.14 26.31 4.17
CA LYS A 176 -19.47 25.80 4.49
C LYS A 176 -19.42 24.39 5.05
N LEU A 177 -18.54 23.53 4.51
CA LEU A 177 -18.30 22.18 5.05
C LEU A 177 -17.76 22.24 6.48
N GLN A 178 -16.74 23.07 6.74
CA GLN A 178 -16.18 23.25 8.09
C GLN A 178 -17.24 23.70 9.09
N THR A 179 -18.08 24.65 8.70
CA THR A 179 -19.16 25.17 9.55
C THR A 179 -20.22 24.09 9.82
N LEU A 180 -20.64 23.37 8.78
CA LEU A 180 -21.63 22.29 8.88
C LEU A 180 -21.18 21.21 9.87
N LEU A 181 -19.91 20.81 9.79
CA LEU A 181 -19.34 19.74 10.61
C LEU A 181 -18.89 20.19 12.00
N ALA A 182 -18.99 21.48 12.33
CA ALA A 182 -18.44 22.02 13.57
C ALA A 182 -17.00 21.56 13.82
N VAL A 183 -16.14 21.70 12.80
CA VAL A 183 -14.76 21.21 12.81
C VAL A 183 -14.01 21.76 14.01
N THR A 184 -13.44 20.85 14.81
CA THR A 184 -12.67 21.19 16.02
C THR A 184 -11.19 21.39 15.72
N GLN A 185 -10.69 20.67 14.71
CA GLN A 185 -9.30 20.74 14.27
C GLN A 185 -9.21 20.55 12.76
N ALA A 186 -8.41 21.40 12.11
CA ALA A 186 -8.14 21.31 10.66
C ALA A 186 -6.63 21.23 10.43
N GLY A 187 -6.23 20.44 9.45
CA GLY A 187 -4.83 20.21 9.11
C GLY A 187 -4.65 19.59 7.75
N SER A 188 -3.46 19.03 7.53
CA SER A 188 -3.08 18.35 6.29
C SER A 188 -3.27 16.84 6.37
N ALA A 189 -3.65 16.23 5.26
CA ALA A 189 -3.72 14.80 5.08
C ALA A 189 -2.33 14.25 4.69
N PHE A 190 -1.87 13.21 5.39
CA PHE A 190 -0.57 12.58 5.16
C PHE A 190 -0.74 11.07 5.01
N ILE A 191 -0.26 10.54 3.88
CA ILE A 191 -0.29 9.11 3.61
C ILE A 191 1.01 8.50 4.12
N ASP A 192 0.88 7.51 4.98
CA ASP A 192 2.01 6.86 5.65
C ASP A 192 3.06 6.38 4.64
N ARG A 193 4.32 6.72 4.89
CA ARG A 193 5.51 6.40 4.09
C ARG A 193 5.55 7.01 2.68
N GLN A 194 4.55 7.79 2.27
CA GLN A 194 4.50 8.38 0.93
C GLN A 194 4.67 9.90 0.97
N GLY A 195 3.90 10.63 1.79
CA GLY A 195 3.96 12.08 1.86
C GLY A 195 2.61 12.73 2.08
N PHE A 196 2.56 14.04 1.88
CA PHE A 196 1.29 14.78 1.97
C PHE A 196 0.44 14.51 0.73
N LEU A 197 -0.87 14.37 0.95
CA LEU A 197 -1.83 14.41 -0.15
C LEU A 197 -1.77 15.81 -0.80
N GLU A 198 -1.61 15.88 -2.13
CA GLU A 198 -1.55 17.16 -2.85
C GLU A 198 -2.86 17.94 -2.65
N ASN A 199 -2.77 19.20 -2.20
CA ASN A 199 -3.91 20.01 -1.77
C ASN A 199 -4.81 19.31 -0.74
N GLY A 200 -4.23 18.37 0.00
CA GLY A 200 -4.92 17.50 0.94
C GLY A 200 -5.17 18.17 2.28
N PHE A 201 -6.42 18.15 2.69
CA PHE A 201 -6.82 18.59 4.03
C PHE A 201 -7.29 17.41 4.88
N SER A 202 -7.25 17.59 6.20
CA SER A 202 -7.93 16.72 7.15
C SER A 202 -8.76 17.56 8.13
N PHE A 203 -9.89 17.01 8.55
CA PHE A 203 -10.75 17.59 9.58
C PHE A 203 -10.99 16.60 10.70
N GLU A 204 -10.94 17.08 11.93
CA GLU A 204 -11.51 16.39 13.07
C GLU A 204 -12.76 17.10 13.55
N THR A 205 -13.80 16.33 13.77
CA THR A 205 -15.00 16.71 14.52
C THR A 205 -14.97 16.01 15.86
N GLY A 206 -15.97 16.23 16.72
CA GLY A 206 -16.09 15.42 17.95
C GLY A 206 -16.26 13.91 17.68
N ASN A 207 -16.66 13.51 16.46
CA ASN A 207 -17.08 12.16 16.14
C ASN A 207 -16.27 11.48 15.02
N THR A 208 -15.69 12.26 14.10
CA THR A 208 -15.24 11.73 12.81
C THR A 208 -13.95 12.40 12.38
N THR A 209 -13.08 11.65 11.70
CA THR A 209 -11.93 12.20 10.98
C THR A 209 -12.20 12.12 9.49
N TYR A 210 -12.13 13.25 8.83
CA TYR A 210 -12.28 13.40 7.39
C TYR A 210 -10.94 13.70 6.74
N ALA A 211 -10.76 13.24 5.50
CA ALA A 211 -9.70 13.72 4.61
C ALA A 211 -10.30 14.05 3.24
N GLY A 212 -9.63 14.92 2.51
CA GLY A 212 -10.10 15.31 1.18
C GLY A 212 -9.10 16.19 0.45
N VAL A 213 -9.47 16.58 -0.75
CA VAL A 213 -8.72 17.50 -1.60
C VAL A 213 -9.51 18.79 -1.75
N VAL A 214 -8.84 19.93 -1.61
CA VAL A 214 -9.45 21.26 -1.79
C VAL A 214 -8.67 22.07 -2.85
N LEU A 215 -9.37 22.52 -3.87
CA LEU A 215 -8.82 23.36 -4.94
C LEU A 215 -9.57 24.70 -4.96
N ASN A 216 -8.84 25.80 -4.79
CA ASN A 216 -9.43 27.16 -4.82
C ASN A 216 -10.64 27.34 -3.90
N GLY A 217 -10.61 26.72 -2.71
CA GLY A 217 -11.71 26.81 -1.74
C GLY A 217 -12.88 25.86 -2.01
N VAL A 218 -12.78 25.00 -3.00
CA VAL A 218 -13.77 23.98 -3.35
C VAL A 218 -13.23 22.60 -3.02
N VAL A 219 -13.96 21.81 -2.23
CA VAL A 219 -13.66 20.42 -1.96
C VAL A 219 -14.04 19.60 -3.18
N THR A 220 -13.06 18.92 -3.77
CA THR A 220 -13.22 18.06 -4.96
C THR A 220 -13.27 16.58 -4.61
N GLU A 221 -12.67 16.19 -3.49
CA GLU A 221 -12.68 14.84 -2.95
C GLU A 221 -12.90 14.90 -1.43
N LEU A 222 -13.70 13.99 -0.89
CA LEU A 222 -13.99 13.91 0.55
C LEU A 222 -14.19 12.46 0.95
N CYS A 223 -13.46 12.02 1.97
CA CYS A 223 -13.59 10.68 2.53
C CYS A 223 -13.60 10.70 4.06
N ILE A 224 -14.07 9.61 4.65
CA ILE A 224 -14.07 9.36 6.09
C ILE A 224 -12.96 8.36 6.42
N LEU A 225 -12.06 8.73 7.33
CA LEU A 225 -10.98 7.87 7.80
C LEU A 225 -11.39 7.06 9.04
N THR A 226 -12.08 7.70 9.99
CA THR A 226 -12.57 7.04 11.20
C THR A 226 -14.08 7.16 11.32
N PHE A 227 -14.72 6.07 11.70
CA PHE A 227 -16.16 5.98 11.85
C PHE A 227 -16.53 5.72 13.31
N LYS A 228 -17.37 6.60 13.90
CA LYS A 228 -17.89 6.50 15.27
C LYS A 228 -19.42 6.53 15.24
N GLU A 229 -20.04 6.29 16.37
CA GLU A 229 -21.49 6.15 16.50
C GLU A 229 -22.31 7.31 15.89
N ASN A 230 -21.86 8.55 16.05
CA ASN A 230 -22.58 9.72 15.53
C ASN A 230 -22.17 10.14 14.10
N THR A 231 -21.24 9.45 13.46
CA THR A 231 -20.80 9.76 12.09
C THR A 231 -21.95 9.70 11.07
N ILE A 232 -22.94 8.83 11.29
CA ILE A 232 -24.15 8.73 10.44
C ILE A 232 -24.90 10.07 10.36
N LYS A 233 -24.99 10.81 11.46
CA LYS A 233 -25.69 12.12 11.46
C LYS A 233 -24.93 13.17 10.65
N GLU A 234 -23.61 13.13 10.71
CA GLU A 234 -22.73 14.01 9.91
C GLU A 234 -22.85 13.68 8.44
N ILE A 235 -22.84 12.39 8.08
CA ILE A 235 -23.07 11.91 6.69
C ILE A 235 -24.41 12.42 6.16
N ALA A 236 -25.48 12.25 6.93
CA ALA A 236 -26.81 12.70 6.55
C ALA A 236 -26.86 14.23 6.33
N ALA A 237 -26.18 15.00 7.18
CA ALA A 237 -26.09 16.45 7.03
C ALA A 237 -25.32 16.86 5.76
N ILE A 238 -24.21 16.19 5.45
CA ILE A 238 -23.43 16.43 4.23
C ILE A 238 -24.27 16.09 2.99
N ASN A 239 -24.87 14.89 2.97
CA ASN A 239 -25.66 14.40 1.85
C ASN A 239 -26.77 15.38 1.48
N ARG A 240 -27.55 15.82 2.47
CA ARG A 240 -28.65 16.77 2.27
C ARG A 240 -28.17 18.16 1.87
N THR A 241 -27.09 18.64 2.50
CA THR A 241 -26.64 20.02 2.26
C THR A 241 -26.01 20.20 0.88
N PHE A 242 -25.31 19.18 0.40
CA PHE A 242 -24.51 19.26 -0.83
C PHE A 242 -25.01 18.37 -1.97
N ASN A 243 -26.14 17.68 -1.80
CA ASN A 243 -26.74 16.77 -2.77
C ASN A 243 -25.76 15.68 -3.25
N VAL A 244 -25.13 15.03 -2.29
CA VAL A 244 -24.17 13.93 -2.51
C VAL A 244 -24.67 12.65 -1.87
N ILE A 245 -24.00 11.54 -2.14
CA ILE A 245 -24.20 10.24 -1.50
C ILE A 245 -22.91 9.84 -0.79
N HIS A 246 -23.02 9.11 0.31
CA HIS A 246 -21.87 8.47 0.95
C HIS A 246 -21.82 7.00 0.55
N VAL A 247 -20.63 6.50 0.22
CA VAL A 247 -20.38 5.12 -0.18
C VAL A 247 -19.33 4.51 0.74
N ASP A 248 -19.69 3.40 1.38
CA ASP A 248 -18.75 2.51 2.06
C ASP A 248 -18.43 1.34 1.10
N TRP A 249 -17.29 1.43 0.45
CA TRP A 249 -16.86 0.43 -0.51
C TRP A 249 -16.49 -0.89 0.13
N TYR A 250 -15.94 -0.86 1.35
CA TYR A 250 -15.57 -2.10 2.05
C TYR A 250 -16.79 -2.99 2.28
N ASN A 251 -17.90 -2.40 2.74
CA ASN A 251 -19.14 -3.13 3.02
C ASN A 251 -20.12 -3.16 1.83
N GLY A 252 -19.84 -2.44 0.76
CA GLY A 252 -20.75 -2.32 -0.38
C GLY A 252 -22.05 -1.61 -0.03
N HIS A 253 -21.99 -0.56 0.80
CA HIS A 253 -23.18 0.17 1.27
C HIS A 253 -23.21 1.59 0.72
N ILE A 254 -24.43 2.06 0.42
CA ILE A 254 -24.70 3.45 0.05
C ILE A 254 -25.60 4.04 1.15
N ILE A 255 -25.25 5.23 1.63
CA ILE A 255 -26.12 6.05 2.48
C ILE A 255 -26.64 7.19 1.62
N ASP A 256 -27.91 7.14 1.32
CA ASP A 256 -28.66 8.12 0.52
C ASP A 256 -29.90 8.56 1.29
N ASP A 257 -29.88 9.78 1.85
CA ASP A 257 -30.95 10.30 2.74
C ASP A 257 -32.23 10.76 2.01
N HIS A 258 -32.31 10.59 0.69
CA HIS A 258 -33.52 10.94 -0.06
C HIS A 258 -34.52 9.80 -0.25
N ASP A 259 -34.13 8.57 0.14
CA ASP A 259 -34.99 7.36 0.04
C ASP A 259 -35.71 7.03 1.36
N GLN A 260 -35.74 7.98 2.34
CA GLN A 260 -36.51 7.87 3.59
C GLN A 260 -37.75 8.78 3.58
#